data_2c9ded3046684038d35456a87aa748ab
#
_entry.id   2c9ded3046684038d35456a87aa748ab
#
_cell.length_a   1.000
_cell.length_b   1.000
_cell.length_c   1.000
_cell.angle_alpha   90.00
_cell.angle_beta   90.00
_cell.angle_gamma   90.00
#
_symmetry.space_group_name_H-M   'P 1'
#
loop_
_entity.id
_entity.type
_entity.pdbx_description
1 polymer ?
#
loop_
_entity_poly.entity_id
_entity_poly.type
_entity_poly.pdbx_seq_one_letter_code
_entity_poly.pdbx_strand_id
1 'polypeptide(L)'
;AGSHWCVLVSRTTANPGPGSDEINRAYEEGWVGNHALAFIGDTLAENGDKVPELFIVTLPRDEAGWKRQGDAPLAGSATTMPAPPAGVSQRRLTFTHQRRYPGLVNVPRHWVRANPQATEIAFLMRDDAGVVQLWLIPPAGGEPRQLTHTATGIQSAFNWHPSGAWLGCVVENKIALCDARSGAVSYLTTDRENPPSADAVVFSPDGKYLAWMEDVDGYRQLWITET
;
A
#
# COMPACT_ATOMS: atom_id res chain seq x y z
N ALA A 1 -3.06 27.66 22.37
CA ALA A 1 -2.52 27.30 21.06
C ALA A 1 -1.78 25.97 21.23
N GLY A 2 -2.25 24.90 20.58
CA GLY A 2 -1.57 23.61 20.61
C GLY A 2 -0.23 23.74 19.89
N SER A 3 0.83 23.18 20.44
CA SER A 3 2.09 23.08 19.75
C SER A 3 1.98 21.98 18.69
N HIS A 4 2.21 22.35 17.42
CA HIS A 4 2.40 21.37 16.37
C HIS A 4 3.76 20.68 16.55
N TRP A 5 3.79 19.36 16.36
CA TRP A 5 5.02 18.57 16.45
C TRP A 5 5.05 17.52 15.35
N CYS A 6 6.26 17.12 14.98
CA CYS A 6 6.51 16.04 14.04
C CYS A 6 7.46 15.04 14.69
N VAL A 7 7.22 13.76 14.44
CA VAL A 7 8.13 12.69 14.88
C VAL A 7 8.44 11.76 13.71
N LEU A 8 9.66 11.24 13.72
CA LEU A 8 10.03 10.16 12.82
C LEU A 8 9.39 8.86 13.32
N VAL A 9 8.81 8.06 12.43
CA VAL A 9 8.21 6.76 12.80
C VAL A 9 8.80 5.58 12.05
N SER A 10 9.53 5.81 10.96
CA SER A 10 10.26 4.77 10.22
C SER A 10 11.74 4.74 10.62
N ARG A 11 12.38 3.59 10.40
CA ARG A 11 13.83 3.42 10.58
C ARG A 11 14.44 3.03 9.24
N THR A 12 15.27 3.91 8.69
CA THR A 12 16.02 3.66 7.46
C THR A 12 17.52 3.69 7.74
N THR A 13 18.28 2.93 6.98
CA THR A 13 19.74 2.91 7.01
C THR A 13 20.31 3.00 5.60
N ALA A 14 21.52 3.54 5.44
CA ALA A 14 22.16 3.63 4.15
C ALA A 14 22.54 2.24 3.58
N ASN A 15 22.83 1.30 4.47
CA ASN A 15 23.29 -0.04 4.13
C ASN A 15 22.50 -1.10 4.91
N PRO A 16 21.29 -1.48 4.46
CA PRO A 16 20.52 -2.54 5.08
C PRO A 16 21.29 -3.85 5.09
N GLY A 17 21.23 -4.59 6.21
CA GLY A 17 21.81 -5.93 6.28
C GLY A 17 21.02 -6.90 5.40
N PRO A 18 21.69 -7.74 4.56
CA PRO A 18 20.99 -8.76 3.79
C PRO A 18 20.15 -9.69 4.67
N GLY A 19 18.90 -9.94 4.27
CA GLY A 19 17.94 -10.78 5.00
C GLY A 19 17.36 -10.16 6.28
N SER A 20 17.74 -8.91 6.63
CA SER A 20 17.21 -8.20 7.79
C SER A 20 15.90 -7.47 7.50
N ASP A 21 15.27 -6.92 8.54
CA ASP A 21 14.12 -5.99 8.44
C ASP A 21 14.53 -4.53 8.23
N GLU A 22 15.82 -4.27 7.97
CA GLU A 22 16.31 -2.96 7.67
C GLU A 22 15.96 -2.54 6.24
N ILE A 23 15.70 -1.25 6.07
CA ILE A 23 15.35 -0.65 4.78
C ILE A 23 16.20 0.58 4.51
N ASN A 24 16.45 0.89 3.26
CA ASN A 24 17.08 2.16 2.88
C ASN A 24 16.06 3.21 2.39
N ARG A 25 14.80 2.83 2.18
CA ARG A 25 13.74 3.72 1.72
C ARG A 25 12.38 3.22 2.21
N ALA A 26 11.50 4.16 2.62
CA ALA A 26 10.09 3.92 2.90
C ALA A 26 9.24 4.81 1.98
N TYR A 27 8.18 4.27 1.37
CA TYR A 27 7.33 4.99 0.43
C TYR A 27 5.96 4.31 0.26
N GLU A 28 5.02 5.01 -0.39
CA GLU A 28 3.66 4.56 -0.73
C GLU A 28 2.88 4.07 0.52
N GLU A 29 2.90 4.90 1.56
CA GLU A 29 2.33 4.63 2.86
C GLU A 29 0.80 4.68 2.87
N GLY A 30 0.20 3.94 3.79
CA GLY A 30 -1.24 3.93 4.06
C GLY A 30 -1.54 3.65 5.53
N TRP A 31 -2.58 4.29 6.05
CA TRP A 31 -3.03 4.04 7.41
C TRP A 31 -3.63 2.64 7.56
N VAL A 32 -3.33 2.00 8.70
CA VAL A 32 -3.93 0.74 9.16
C VAL A 32 -4.62 1.02 10.50
N GLY A 33 -5.90 1.34 10.43
CA GLY A 33 -6.62 1.90 11.57
C GLY A 33 -5.97 3.22 12.06
N ASN A 34 -6.03 3.47 13.37
CA ASN A 34 -5.55 4.72 13.96
C ASN A 34 -4.11 4.64 14.52
N HIS A 35 -3.52 3.44 14.58
CA HIS A 35 -2.28 3.22 15.34
C HIS A 35 -1.23 2.41 14.57
N ALA A 36 -1.32 2.36 13.26
CA ALA A 36 -0.29 1.78 12.41
C ALA A 36 -0.27 2.42 11.02
N LEU A 37 0.89 2.36 10.39
CA LEU A 37 1.08 2.70 8.97
C LEU A 37 1.73 1.49 8.28
N ALA A 38 1.16 1.08 7.16
CA ALA A 38 1.82 0.16 6.23
C ALA A 38 2.51 0.97 5.13
N PHE A 39 3.60 0.45 4.59
CA PHE A 39 4.35 1.11 3.52
C PHE A 39 5.22 0.11 2.77
N ILE A 40 5.69 0.50 1.60
CA ILE A 40 6.68 -0.28 0.84
C ILE A 40 8.07 0.14 1.32
N GLY A 41 8.91 -0.84 1.68
CA GLY A 41 10.29 -0.63 2.10
C GLY A 41 11.26 -1.33 1.15
N ASP A 42 12.27 -0.61 0.65
CA ASP A 42 13.37 -1.21 -0.09
C ASP A 42 14.34 -1.87 0.90
N THR A 43 14.43 -3.20 0.87
CA THR A 43 15.32 -4.02 1.70
C THR A 43 16.23 -4.89 0.84
N LEU A 44 17.10 -5.68 1.45
CA LEU A 44 17.94 -6.66 0.77
C LEU A 44 17.48 -8.08 1.14
N ALA A 45 17.38 -8.93 0.13
CA ALA A 45 17.25 -10.36 0.31
C ALA A 45 18.55 -10.96 0.88
N GLU A 46 18.53 -12.22 1.32
CA GLU A 46 19.72 -12.90 1.87
C GLU A 46 20.90 -12.95 0.87
N ASN A 47 20.59 -13.02 -0.42
CA ASN A 47 21.60 -13.00 -1.50
C ASN A 47 22.11 -11.59 -1.84
N GLY A 48 21.60 -10.55 -1.16
CA GLY A 48 21.97 -9.15 -1.36
C GLY A 48 21.19 -8.43 -2.45
N ASP A 49 20.24 -9.09 -3.13
CA ASP A 49 19.39 -8.44 -4.13
C ASP A 49 18.41 -7.47 -3.47
N LYS A 50 18.22 -6.31 -4.11
CA LYS A 50 17.23 -5.32 -3.65
C LYS A 50 15.81 -5.81 -3.93
N VAL A 51 14.99 -5.83 -2.90
CA VAL A 51 13.59 -6.28 -2.98
C VAL A 51 12.69 -5.26 -2.26
N PRO A 52 11.67 -4.69 -2.93
CA PRO A 52 10.63 -3.91 -2.28
C PRO A 52 9.64 -4.84 -1.57
N GLU A 53 9.50 -4.67 -0.27
CA GLU A 53 8.64 -5.50 0.57
C GLU A 53 7.64 -4.66 1.34
N LEU A 54 6.55 -5.27 1.79
CA LEU A 54 5.57 -4.62 2.65
C LEU A 54 6.07 -4.59 4.09
N PHE A 55 6.00 -3.41 4.67
CA PHE A 55 6.32 -3.15 6.08
C PHE A 55 5.12 -2.55 6.80
N ILE A 56 5.13 -2.70 8.13
CA ILE A 56 4.20 -2.00 9.02
C ILE A 56 4.98 -1.38 10.17
N VAL A 57 4.56 -0.18 10.55
CA VAL A 57 5.02 0.47 11.77
C VAL A 57 3.83 0.63 12.71
N THR A 58 4.01 0.16 13.96
CA THR A 58 3.02 0.34 15.04
C THR A 58 3.32 1.62 15.79
N LEU A 59 2.29 2.41 16.05
CA LEU A 59 2.37 3.76 16.61
C LEU A 59 1.87 3.80 18.06
N PRO A 60 2.37 4.73 18.89
CA PRO A 60 1.86 4.97 20.23
C PRO A 60 0.35 5.28 20.24
N ARG A 61 -0.35 4.83 21.28
CA ARG A 61 -1.79 5.01 21.42
C ARG A 61 -2.19 6.27 22.18
N ASP A 62 -1.25 6.88 22.89
CA ASP A 62 -1.47 8.05 23.73
C ASP A 62 -0.39 9.12 23.56
N GLU A 63 -0.67 10.31 24.06
CA GLU A 63 0.23 11.45 23.96
C GLU A 63 1.56 11.23 24.68
N ALA A 64 1.56 10.51 25.80
CA ALA A 64 2.77 10.22 26.57
C ALA A 64 3.71 9.29 25.78
N GLY A 65 3.15 8.31 25.06
CA GLY A 65 3.92 7.42 24.19
C GLY A 65 4.64 8.17 23.07
N TRP A 66 3.99 9.17 22.47
CA TRP A 66 4.61 9.99 21.43
C TRP A 66 5.79 10.84 21.91
N LYS A 67 5.81 11.19 23.19
CA LYS A 67 6.87 12.00 23.81
C LYS A 67 7.96 11.14 24.48
N ARG A 68 7.80 9.83 24.51
CA ARG A 68 8.75 8.93 25.15
C ARG A 68 9.99 8.73 24.29
N GLN A 69 11.13 9.18 24.77
CA GLN A 69 12.41 8.96 24.12
C GLN A 69 12.80 7.47 24.19
N GLY A 70 13.24 6.93 23.07
CA GLY A 70 13.86 5.61 22.98
C GLY A 70 15.38 5.68 23.17
N ASP A 71 16.10 4.84 22.43
CA ASP A 71 17.56 4.70 22.51
C ASP A 71 18.32 5.91 21.96
N ALA A 72 17.65 6.76 21.21
CA ALA A 72 18.23 7.97 20.60
C ALA A 72 17.27 9.17 20.73
N PRO A 73 17.76 10.41 20.58
CA PRO A 73 16.94 11.60 20.72
C PRO A 73 15.76 11.66 19.76
N LEU A 74 14.57 12.04 20.26
CA LEU A 74 13.38 12.31 19.42
C LEU A 74 13.59 13.48 18.46
N ALA A 75 14.32 14.51 18.92
CA ALA A 75 14.66 15.65 18.10
C ALA A 75 16.02 15.43 17.42
N GLY A 76 16.05 15.65 16.12
CA GLY A 76 17.30 15.67 15.37
C GLY A 76 18.12 16.95 15.66
N SER A 77 19.33 16.96 15.16
CA SER A 77 20.23 18.12 15.16
C SER A 77 20.82 18.32 13.76
N ALA A 78 21.72 19.28 13.60
CA ALA A 78 22.44 19.46 12.33
C ALA A 78 23.26 18.23 11.90
N THR A 79 23.61 17.35 12.85
CA THR A 79 24.50 16.20 12.64
C THR A 79 23.90 14.88 13.08
N THR A 80 22.69 14.87 13.64
CA THR A 80 22.05 13.66 14.20
C THR A 80 20.61 13.57 13.70
N MET A 81 20.27 12.50 13.05
CA MET A 81 18.87 12.22 12.66
C MET A 81 17.99 12.05 13.90
N PRO A 82 16.70 12.49 13.85
CA PRO A 82 15.74 12.14 14.89
C PRO A 82 15.54 10.64 14.97
N ALA A 83 15.11 10.14 16.11
CA ALA A 83 14.75 8.75 16.31
C ALA A 83 13.24 8.60 16.57
N PRO A 84 12.63 7.48 16.21
CA PRO A 84 11.26 7.17 16.58
C PRO A 84 11.07 7.14 18.11
N PRO A 85 9.86 7.49 18.60
CA PRO A 85 9.50 7.32 20.01
C PRO A 85 9.69 5.88 20.50
N ALA A 86 9.95 5.73 21.78
CA ALA A 86 9.97 4.40 22.40
C ALA A 86 8.62 3.70 22.23
N GLY A 87 8.65 2.43 21.79
CA GLY A 87 7.43 1.65 21.52
C GLY A 87 6.92 1.75 20.08
N VAL A 88 7.50 2.60 19.24
CA VAL A 88 7.34 2.51 17.80
C VAL A 88 8.12 1.28 17.30
N SER A 89 7.42 0.34 16.69
CA SER A 89 8.04 -0.88 16.15
C SER A 89 7.79 -0.97 14.65
N GLN A 90 8.87 -1.14 13.89
CA GLN A 90 8.84 -1.42 12.45
C GLN A 90 9.13 -2.89 12.22
N ARG A 91 8.34 -3.54 11.38
CA ARG A 91 8.57 -4.93 10.99
C ARG A 91 8.15 -5.19 9.53
N ARG A 92 8.79 -6.15 8.93
CA ARG A 92 8.49 -6.63 7.59
C ARG A 92 7.28 -7.57 7.63
N LEU A 93 6.40 -7.48 6.64
CA LEU A 93 5.20 -8.31 6.50
C LEU A 93 5.32 -9.35 5.38
N THR A 94 6.06 -9.04 4.31
CA THR A 94 6.24 -9.95 3.17
C THR A 94 7.69 -10.36 3.00
N PHE A 95 7.92 -11.61 2.54
CA PHE A 95 9.24 -12.21 2.35
C PHE A 95 9.24 -12.90 0.99
N THR A 96 9.37 -12.12 -0.09
CA THR A 96 9.09 -12.58 -1.45
C THR A 96 10.33 -13.01 -2.24
N HIS A 97 11.52 -12.96 -1.65
CA HIS A 97 12.80 -13.15 -2.34
C HIS A 97 12.93 -14.51 -3.06
N GLN A 98 12.22 -15.54 -2.61
CA GLN A 98 12.21 -16.86 -3.24
C GLN A 98 11.19 -16.99 -4.37
N ARG A 99 10.34 -15.99 -4.60
CA ARG A 99 9.37 -16.03 -5.69
C ARG A 99 10.06 -15.82 -7.03
N ARG A 100 9.45 -16.35 -8.10
CA ARG A 100 9.92 -16.11 -9.48
C ARG A 100 9.96 -14.61 -9.83
N TYR A 101 9.02 -13.83 -9.28
CA TYR A 101 8.93 -12.38 -9.42
C TYR A 101 8.88 -11.77 -8.03
N PRO A 102 10.03 -11.51 -7.39
CA PRO A 102 10.07 -11.02 -6.03
C PRO A 102 9.67 -9.54 -5.93
N GLY A 103 9.18 -9.17 -4.76
CA GLY A 103 8.86 -7.80 -4.39
C GLY A 103 7.48 -7.30 -4.83
N LEU A 104 7.06 -6.23 -4.18
CA LEU A 104 5.90 -5.46 -4.57
C LEU A 104 6.22 -4.67 -5.84
N VAL A 105 5.20 -4.41 -6.69
CA VAL A 105 5.41 -3.68 -7.93
C VAL A 105 5.31 -2.16 -7.74
N ASN A 106 6.04 -1.42 -8.59
CA ASN A 106 5.94 0.04 -8.65
C ASN A 106 5.15 0.52 -9.89
N VAL A 107 4.72 -0.41 -10.74
CA VAL A 107 3.92 -0.11 -11.93
C VAL A 107 2.76 -1.12 -12.00
N PRO A 108 1.51 -0.65 -11.95
CA PRO A 108 1.10 0.74 -11.75
C PRO A 108 1.53 1.26 -10.36
N ARG A 109 1.80 2.57 -10.26
CA ARG A 109 2.09 3.21 -8.98
C ARG A 109 0.86 3.11 -8.08
N HIS A 110 1.04 2.64 -6.87
CA HIS A 110 -0.06 2.49 -5.92
C HIS A 110 0.40 2.73 -4.49
N TRP A 111 -0.51 3.14 -3.63
CA TRP A 111 -0.31 3.16 -2.18
C TRP A 111 -0.86 1.87 -1.58
N VAL A 112 -0.15 1.30 -0.62
CA VAL A 112 -0.72 0.20 0.17
C VAL A 112 -1.91 0.71 0.98
N ARG A 113 -2.98 -0.09 1.07
CA ARG A 113 -4.22 0.37 1.69
C ARG A 113 -4.85 -0.70 2.56
N ALA A 114 -5.07 -0.39 3.83
CA ALA A 114 -5.90 -1.25 4.67
C ALA A 114 -7.39 -1.05 4.36
N ASN A 115 -8.17 -2.11 4.58
CA ASN A 115 -9.61 -2.01 4.57
C ASN A 115 -10.11 -1.14 5.75
N PRO A 116 -11.34 -0.61 5.70
CA PRO A 116 -11.89 0.23 6.77
C PRO A 116 -11.87 -0.40 8.15
N GLN A 117 -11.93 -1.73 8.23
CA GLN A 117 -11.87 -2.50 9.48
C GLN A 117 -10.44 -2.73 9.98
N ALA A 118 -9.42 -2.32 9.22
CA ALA A 118 -8.00 -2.54 9.51
C ALA A 118 -7.63 -4.03 9.75
N THR A 119 -8.32 -4.94 9.09
CA THR A 119 -8.09 -6.39 9.19
C THR A 119 -7.27 -6.95 8.05
N GLU A 120 -7.22 -6.27 6.91
CA GLU A 120 -6.44 -6.65 5.73
C GLU A 120 -5.77 -5.42 5.10
N ILE A 121 -4.57 -5.61 4.59
CA ILE A 121 -3.80 -4.63 3.81
C ILE A 121 -3.73 -5.14 2.38
N ALA A 122 -4.15 -4.32 1.42
CA ALA A 122 -4.07 -4.60 -0.01
C ALA A 122 -2.82 -3.97 -0.62
N PHE A 123 -2.22 -4.67 -1.58
CA PHE A 123 -1.06 -4.24 -2.35
C PHE A 123 -0.99 -4.99 -3.68
N LEU A 124 -0.11 -4.53 -4.59
CA LEU A 124 0.12 -5.14 -5.89
C LEU A 124 1.43 -5.92 -5.92
N MET A 125 1.37 -7.14 -6.41
CA MET A 125 2.53 -8.00 -6.62
C MET A 125 2.28 -8.90 -7.83
N ARG A 126 3.35 -9.36 -8.49
CA ARG A 126 3.23 -10.31 -9.61
C ARG A 126 2.90 -11.71 -9.11
N ASP A 127 2.05 -12.40 -9.86
CA ASP A 127 1.86 -13.84 -9.69
C ASP A 127 2.99 -14.65 -10.37
N ASP A 128 2.88 -15.97 -10.37
CA ASP A 128 3.91 -16.86 -10.94
C ASP A 128 3.95 -16.82 -12.48
N ALA A 129 2.93 -16.23 -13.13
CA ALA A 129 2.92 -15.92 -14.55
C ALA A 129 3.55 -14.55 -14.87
N GLY A 130 3.87 -13.76 -13.86
CA GLY A 130 4.41 -12.40 -14.00
C GLY A 130 3.34 -11.32 -14.15
N VAL A 131 2.07 -11.68 -13.99
CA VAL A 131 0.93 -10.76 -14.09
C VAL A 131 0.72 -10.04 -12.77
N VAL A 132 0.51 -8.72 -12.83
CA VAL A 132 0.26 -7.91 -11.63
C VAL A 132 -1.14 -8.19 -11.09
N GLN A 133 -1.23 -8.62 -9.85
CA GLN A 133 -2.50 -8.97 -9.19
C GLN A 133 -2.67 -8.19 -7.88
N LEU A 134 -3.89 -8.10 -7.39
CA LEU A 134 -4.18 -7.67 -6.02
C LEU A 134 -3.87 -8.83 -5.05
N TRP A 135 -3.20 -8.46 -3.96
CA TRP A 135 -2.87 -9.37 -2.86
C TRP A 135 -3.32 -8.75 -1.54
N LEU A 136 -3.67 -9.59 -0.59
CA LEU A 136 -4.09 -9.20 0.75
C LEU A 136 -3.22 -9.89 1.81
N ILE A 137 -2.97 -9.18 2.92
CA ILE A 137 -2.29 -9.74 4.09
C ILE A 137 -2.88 -9.11 5.37
N PRO A 138 -3.07 -9.89 6.46
CA PRO A 138 -3.44 -9.31 7.75
C PRO A 138 -2.33 -8.38 8.29
N PRO A 139 -2.65 -7.31 9.04
CA PRO A 139 -1.64 -6.48 9.72
C PRO A 139 -0.76 -7.26 10.70
N ALA A 140 -1.24 -8.40 11.19
CA ALA A 140 -0.44 -9.32 12.01
C ALA A 140 0.67 -10.01 11.21
N GLY A 141 0.62 -10.02 9.90
CA GLY A 141 1.51 -10.78 9.01
C GLY A 141 0.94 -12.16 8.70
N GLY A 142 1.75 -13.00 8.11
CA GLY A 142 1.40 -14.32 7.61
C GLY A 142 1.67 -14.43 6.11
N GLU A 143 1.16 -15.49 5.47
CA GLU A 143 1.30 -15.66 4.03
C GLU A 143 0.37 -14.69 3.27
N PRO A 144 0.87 -13.92 2.31
CA PRO A 144 0.03 -13.10 1.44
C PRO A 144 -0.92 -13.97 0.63
N ARG A 145 -2.19 -13.57 0.60
CA ARG A 145 -3.22 -14.22 -0.22
C ARG A 145 -3.37 -13.50 -1.54
N GLN A 146 -3.15 -14.17 -2.65
CA GLN A 146 -3.52 -13.64 -3.97
C GLN A 146 -5.05 -13.49 -4.03
N LEU A 147 -5.52 -12.27 -4.32
CA LEU A 147 -6.95 -12.00 -4.40
C LEU A 147 -7.47 -12.18 -5.82
N THR A 148 -6.80 -11.59 -6.81
CA THR A 148 -7.26 -11.62 -8.20
C THR A 148 -6.42 -12.57 -9.06
N HIS A 149 -7.05 -13.09 -10.13
CA HIS A 149 -6.43 -13.99 -11.12
C HIS A 149 -6.82 -13.55 -12.54
N THR A 150 -6.71 -12.24 -12.82
CA THR A 150 -7.07 -11.69 -14.13
C THR A 150 -5.96 -11.95 -15.14
N ALA A 151 -6.34 -12.21 -16.40
CA ALA A 151 -5.36 -12.52 -17.45
C ALA A 151 -4.48 -11.30 -17.80
N THR A 152 -5.05 -10.10 -17.78
CA THR A 152 -4.36 -8.85 -18.14
C THR A 152 -3.71 -8.14 -16.95
N GLY A 153 -4.03 -8.60 -15.74
CA GLY A 153 -3.56 -7.97 -14.51
C GLY A 153 -4.32 -6.70 -14.11
N ILE A 154 -3.92 -6.16 -13.00
CA ILE A 154 -4.39 -4.88 -12.49
C ILE A 154 -3.61 -3.76 -13.17
N GLN A 155 -4.32 -2.81 -13.78
CA GLN A 155 -3.75 -1.78 -14.66
C GLN A 155 -3.71 -0.39 -14.03
N SER A 156 -4.21 -0.24 -12.79
CA SER A 156 -4.21 1.03 -12.05
C SER A 156 -3.86 0.85 -10.59
N ALA A 157 -3.66 1.95 -9.89
CA ALA A 157 -3.83 1.98 -8.45
C ALA A 157 -5.28 1.58 -8.07
N PHE A 158 -5.50 1.26 -6.81
CA PHE A 158 -6.79 0.77 -6.33
C PHE A 158 -7.23 1.50 -5.05
N ASN A 159 -8.52 1.41 -4.73
CA ASN A 159 -9.05 1.84 -3.44
C ASN A 159 -10.06 0.82 -2.90
N TRP A 160 -10.15 0.78 -1.57
CA TRP A 160 -11.22 0.05 -0.91
C TRP A 160 -12.54 0.79 -1.02
N HIS A 161 -13.60 0.05 -1.29
CA HIS A 161 -14.96 0.52 -1.06
C HIS A 161 -15.17 0.78 0.45
N PRO A 162 -15.94 1.79 0.86
CA PRO A 162 -16.16 2.13 2.27
C PRO A 162 -16.69 0.98 3.14
N SER A 163 -17.40 0.02 2.56
CA SER A 163 -17.84 -1.19 3.28
C SER A 163 -16.70 -2.17 3.59
N GLY A 164 -15.59 -2.09 2.88
CA GLY A 164 -14.52 -3.10 2.92
C GLY A 164 -14.83 -4.39 2.16
N ALA A 165 -15.95 -4.46 1.45
CA ALA A 165 -16.33 -5.67 0.70
C ALA A 165 -15.68 -5.76 -0.68
N TRP A 166 -15.27 -4.64 -1.27
CA TRP A 166 -14.70 -4.58 -2.62
C TRP A 166 -13.51 -3.64 -2.72
N LEU A 167 -12.69 -3.90 -3.74
CA LEU A 167 -11.65 -3.00 -4.21
C LEU A 167 -12.01 -2.53 -5.62
N GLY A 168 -11.93 -1.23 -5.87
CA GLY A 168 -12.08 -0.64 -7.20
C GLY A 168 -10.71 -0.48 -7.86
N CYS A 169 -10.59 -0.83 -9.12
CA CYS A 169 -9.38 -0.70 -9.94
C CYS A 169 -9.71 -0.75 -11.44
N VAL A 170 -8.69 -0.69 -12.28
CA VAL A 170 -8.80 -0.91 -13.73
C VAL A 170 -8.33 -2.32 -14.06
N VAL A 171 -9.16 -3.07 -14.79
CA VAL A 171 -8.87 -4.40 -15.34
C VAL A 171 -9.40 -4.42 -16.78
N GLU A 172 -8.62 -4.91 -17.74
CA GLU A 172 -9.01 -4.97 -19.17
C GLU A 172 -9.51 -3.63 -19.71
N ASN A 173 -8.83 -2.53 -19.32
CA ASN A 173 -9.21 -1.16 -19.69
C ASN A 173 -10.63 -0.74 -19.26
N LYS A 174 -11.19 -1.41 -18.26
CA LYS A 174 -12.51 -1.14 -17.68
C LYS A 174 -12.40 -0.86 -16.19
N ILE A 175 -13.33 -0.07 -15.67
CA ILE A 175 -13.50 0.08 -14.24
C ILE A 175 -14.10 -1.21 -13.69
N ALA A 176 -13.45 -1.78 -12.69
CA ALA A 176 -13.79 -3.05 -12.09
C ALA A 176 -13.91 -2.96 -10.57
N LEU A 177 -14.80 -3.79 -10.02
CA LEU A 177 -14.88 -4.11 -8.60
C LEU A 177 -14.37 -5.54 -8.40
N CYS A 178 -13.41 -5.70 -7.48
CA CYS A 178 -12.90 -6.98 -7.05
C CYS A 178 -13.50 -7.31 -5.68
N ASP A 179 -14.25 -8.40 -5.57
CA ASP A 179 -14.78 -8.87 -4.28
C ASP A 179 -13.63 -9.28 -3.35
N ALA A 180 -13.54 -8.67 -2.16
CA ALA A 180 -12.40 -8.84 -1.26
C ALA A 180 -12.29 -10.25 -0.67
N ARG A 181 -13.38 -11.02 -0.67
CA ARG A 181 -13.41 -12.38 -0.14
C ARG A 181 -13.06 -13.42 -1.21
N SER A 182 -13.74 -13.35 -2.36
CA SER A 182 -13.65 -14.36 -3.43
C SER A 182 -12.65 -14.01 -4.52
N GLY A 183 -12.28 -12.73 -4.67
CA GLY A 183 -11.48 -12.23 -5.79
C GLY A 183 -12.25 -12.13 -7.11
N ALA A 184 -13.56 -12.38 -7.10
CA ALA A 184 -14.40 -12.26 -8.30
C ALA A 184 -14.37 -10.79 -8.80
N VAL A 185 -14.19 -10.63 -10.10
CA VAL A 185 -14.13 -9.33 -10.77
C VAL A 185 -15.43 -9.08 -11.51
N SER A 186 -16.05 -7.93 -11.26
CA SER A 186 -17.21 -7.42 -11.99
C SER A 186 -16.87 -6.06 -12.62
N TYR A 187 -17.37 -5.82 -13.83
CA TYR A 187 -17.07 -4.59 -14.55
C TYR A 187 -18.21 -3.60 -14.41
N LEU A 188 -17.90 -2.36 -14.05
CA LEU A 188 -18.84 -1.23 -13.98
C LEU A 188 -18.97 -0.49 -15.31
N THR A 189 -17.97 -0.63 -16.19
CA THR A 189 -17.98 -0.02 -17.52
C THR A 189 -17.81 -1.07 -18.60
N THR A 190 -18.28 -0.76 -19.81
CA THR A 190 -17.98 -1.52 -21.04
C THR A 190 -16.65 -1.05 -21.62
N ASP A 191 -16.25 -1.63 -22.76
CA ASP A 191 -15.10 -1.16 -23.55
C ASP A 191 -15.28 0.32 -23.91
N ARG A 192 -14.23 1.10 -23.73
CA ARG A 192 -14.20 2.53 -23.97
C ARG A 192 -13.13 2.85 -25.02
N GLU A 193 -13.37 3.87 -25.81
CA GLU A 193 -12.39 4.36 -26.81
C GLU A 193 -11.09 4.81 -26.11
N ASN A 194 -11.23 5.52 -24.99
CA ASN A 194 -10.11 5.91 -24.16
C ASN A 194 -10.10 5.05 -22.88
N PRO A 195 -9.00 4.35 -22.58
CA PRO A 195 -8.92 3.56 -21.35
C PRO A 195 -8.87 4.45 -20.10
N PRO A 196 -9.41 3.97 -18.97
CA PRO A 196 -9.22 4.66 -17.70
C PRO A 196 -7.73 4.84 -17.38
N SER A 197 -7.40 5.96 -16.77
CA SER A 197 -6.04 6.27 -16.31
C SER A 197 -5.54 5.22 -15.30
N ALA A 198 -4.24 5.01 -15.24
CA ALA A 198 -3.59 4.14 -14.25
C ALA A 198 -3.63 4.70 -12.81
N ASP A 199 -4.19 5.90 -12.63
CA ASP A 199 -4.40 6.49 -11.31
C ASP A 199 -5.48 5.74 -10.51
N ALA A 200 -5.55 6.02 -9.20
CA ALA A 200 -6.52 5.37 -8.34
C ALA A 200 -7.95 5.83 -8.66
N VAL A 201 -8.86 4.87 -8.72
CA VAL A 201 -10.29 5.15 -8.67
C VAL A 201 -10.67 5.63 -7.26
N VAL A 202 -11.71 6.45 -7.14
CA VAL A 202 -12.13 7.04 -5.85
C VAL A 202 -13.62 6.78 -5.61
N PHE A 203 -13.93 6.12 -4.49
CA PHE A 203 -15.33 5.93 -4.07
C PHE A 203 -15.88 7.18 -3.38
N SER A 204 -17.18 7.43 -3.55
CA SER A 204 -17.91 8.35 -2.70
C SER A 204 -17.91 7.85 -1.24
N PRO A 205 -18.03 8.74 -0.24
CA PRO A 205 -18.02 8.33 1.17
C PRO A 205 -19.11 7.31 1.54
N ASP A 206 -20.24 7.33 0.84
CA ASP A 206 -21.36 6.38 1.02
C ASP A 206 -21.22 5.11 0.16
N GLY A 207 -20.18 5.06 -0.68
CA GLY A 207 -19.89 3.92 -1.55
C GLY A 207 -20.79 3.79 -2.79
N LYS A 208 -21.75 4.69 -3.02
CA LYS A 208 -22.69 4.55 -4.14
C LYS A 208 -22.12 4.89 -5.51
N TYR A 209 -21.03 5.65 -5.53
CA TYR A 209 -20.40 6.11 -6.75
C TYR A 209 -18.89 5.85 -6.73
N LEU A 210 -18.36 5.66 -7.93
CA LEU A 210 -16.93 5.55 -8.16
C LEU A 210 -16.53 6.55 -9.25
N ALA A 211 -15.48 7.33 -9.01
CA ALA A 211 -14.94 8.29 -9.95
C ALA A 211 -13.56 7.83 -10.46
N TRP A 212 -13.25 8.15 -11.72
CA TRP A 212 -11.95 7.88 -12.35
C TRP A 212 -11.60 8.96 -13.37
N MET A 213 -10.41 8.87 -13.94
CA MET A 213 -9.91 9.78 -14.96
C MET A 213 -9.68 9.05 -16.29
N GLU A 214 -9.92 9.75 -17.39
CA GLU A 214 -9.55 9.35 -18.76
C GLU A 214 -8.95 10.54 -19.49
N ASP A 215 -8.03 10.29 -20.41
CA ASP A 215 -7.51 11.31 -21.31
C ASP A 215 -8.33 11.26 -22.59
N VAL A 216 -9.07 12.33 -22.87
CA VAL A 216 -9.93 12.50 -24.05
C VAL A 216 -9.45 13.71 -24.83
N ASP A 217 -9.05 13.52 -26.08
CA ASP A 217 -8.55 14.60 -26.97
C ASP A 217 -7.41 15.44 -26.35
N GLY A 218 -6.54 14.78 -25.56
CA GLY A 218 -5.42 15.44 -24.87
C GLY A 218 -5.80 16.16 -23.58
N TYR A 219 -7.02 16.02 -23.12
CA TYR A 219 -7.51 16.60 -21.86
C TYR A 219 -7.89 15.51 -20.89
N ARG A 220 -7.48 15.65 -19.63
CA ARG A 220 -7.85 14.75 -18.54
C ARG A 220 -9.24 15.09 -18.04
N GLN A 221 -10.17 14.14 -18.18
CA GLN A 221 -11.56 14.25 -17.77
C GLN A 221 -11.86 13.38 -16.54
N LEU A 222 -12.82 13.82 -15.73
CA LEU A 222 -13.36 13.05 -14.60
C LEU A 222 -14.67 12.40 -15.03
N TRP A 223 -14.78 11.13 -14.73
CA TRP A 223 -15.97 10.31 -14.97
C TRP A 223 -16.48 9.72 -13.66
N ILE A 224 -17.76 9.40 -13.61
CA ILE A 224 -18.42 8.80 -12.45
C ILE A 224 -19.39 7.71 -12.93
N THR A 225 -19.50 6.64 -12.14
CA THR A 225 -20.52 5.59 -12.31
C THR A 225 -21.09 5.19 -10.98
N GLU A 226 -22.28 4.57 -10.99
CA GLU A 226 -22.81 3.85 -9.81
C GLU A 226 -21.99 2.57 -9.59
N THR A 227 -21.91 2.12 -8.31
CA THR A 227 -21.19 0.92 -7.90
C THR A 227 -22.08 -0.30 -7.79
#